data_1dd1e6c679f37dcbc479a1ccdc6e3914
#
_entry.id   1dd1e6c679f37dcbc479a1ccdc6e3914
#
_cell.length_a   1.000
_cell.length_b   1.000
_cell.length_c   1.000
_cell.angle_alpha   90.00
_cell.angle_beta   90.00
_cell.angle_gamma   90.00
#
_symmetry.space_group_name_H-M   'P 1'
#
loop_
_entity.id
_entity.type
_entity.pdbx_description
1 polymer ?
#
loop_
_entity_poly.entity_id
_entity_poly.type
_entity_poly.pdbx_seq_one_letter_code
_entity_poly.pdbx_strand_id
1 'polypeptide(L)'
;MEKVKVFNLSDLKPQIGMKCFVGDKEIGVFLLDDGEVKAVYNRCPHQQGTLSEGTVSGHYVFCSLHERKISLEDGEVQPPDSDGCVETYQTEVENGEVFVWV
;
A
#
# COMPACT_ATOMS: atom_id res chain seq x y z
N MET A 1 -1.54 9.01 16.79
CA MET A 1 -1.82 7.94 15.82
C MET A 1 -2.82 6.97 16.39
N GLU A 2 -3.73 6.52 15.57
CA GLU A 2 -4.76 5.56 15.96
C GLU A 2 -4.57 4.24 15.23
N LYS A 3 -4.78 3.14 15.96
CA LYS A 3 -4.78 1.81 15.37
C LYS A 3 -6.20 1.51 14.90
N VAL A 4 -6.38 1.33 13.60
CA VAL A 4 -7.71 1.16 13.00
C VAL A 4 -7.75 -0.16 12.24
N LYS A 5 -8.77 -0.98 12.50
CA LYS A 5 -8.98 -2.21 11.74
C LYS A 5 -9.52 -1.83 10.35
N VAL A 6 -8.89 -2.39 9.30
CA VAL A 6 -9.30 -2.09 7.93
C VAL A 6 -9.81 -3.32 7.18
N PHE A 7 -9.24 -4.48 7.44
CA PHE A 7 -9.65 -5.74 6.77
C PHE A 7 -9.49 -6.92 7.69
N ASN A 8 -10.11 -8.03 7.33
CA ASN A 8 -9.69 -9.33 7.85
C ASN A 8 -8.58 -9.82 6.94
N LEU A 9 -7.61 -10.55 7.50
CA LEU A 9 -6.50 -11.06 6.69
C LEU A 9 -7.01 -11.93 5.53
N SER A 10 -8.09 -12.66 5.76
CA SER A 10 -8.69 -13.50 4.73
C SER A 10 -9.31 -12.73 3.58
N ASP A 11 -9.52 -11.43 3.75
CA ASP A 11 -10.03 -10.57 2.67
C ASP A 11 -8.94 -10.19 1.68
N LEU A 12 -7.68 -10.33 2.09
CA LEU A 12 -6.54 -9.94 1.26
C LEU A 12 -6.04 -11.12 0.45
N LYS A 13 -5.59 -10.85 -0.77
CA LYS A 13 -4.97 -11.85 -1.63
C LYS A 13 -3.53 -11.44 -1.89
N PRO A 14 -2.58 -12.40 -1.88
CA PRO A 14 -1.18 -12.08 -2.12
C PRO A 14 -0.98 -11.33 -3.44
N GLN A 15 -0.18 -10.28 -3.40
CA GLN A 15 0.22 -9.47 -4.54
C GLN A 15 -0.92 -8.67 -5.19
N ILE A 16 -2.06 -8.54 -4.49
CA ILE A 16 -3.18 -7.74 -4.98
C ILE A 16 -3.53 -6.70 -3.94
N GLY A 17 -3.50 -5.43 -4.34
CA GLY A 17 -3.83 -4.32 -3.46
C GLY A 17 -5.32 -4.20 -3.22
N MET A 18 -5.68 -3.74 -2.03
CA MET A 18 -7.06 -3.43 -1.66
C MET A 18 -7.12 -2.02 -1.13
N LYS A 19 -8.15 -1.29 -1.50
CA LYS A 19 -8.35 0.09 -1.11
C LYS A 19 -9.28 0.18 0.09
N CYS A 20 -8.96 1.07 1.02
CA CYS A 20 -9.87 1.39 2.11
C CYS A 20 -9.77 2.88 2.42
N PHE A 21 -10.74 3.38 3.17
CA PHE A 21 -10.76 4.77 3.61
C PHE A 21 -10.74 4.82 5.12
N VAL A 22 -9.87 5.66 5.67
CA VAL A 22 -9.85 5.94 7.10
C VAL A 22 -9.96 7.46 7.23
N GLY A 23 -11.13 7.92 7.65
CA GLY A 23 -11.43 9.34 7.60
C GLY A 23 -11.40 9.84 6.16
N ASP A 24 -10.59 10.84 5.89
CA ASP A 24 -10.42 11.41 4.55
C ASP A 24 -9.22 10.81 3.80
N LYS A 25 -8.58 9.80 4.38
CA LYS A 25 -7.40 9.17 3.76
C LYS A 25 -7.79 7.92 2.98
N GLU A 26 -7.35 7.87 1.74
CA GLU A 26 -7.50 6.67 0.91
C GLU A 26 -6.21 5.87 1.04
N ILE A 27 -6.31 4.63 1.51
CA ILE A 27 -5.14 3.80 1.83
C ILE A 27 -5.16 2.54 0.99
N GLY A 28 -4.02 2.21 0.38
CA GLY A 28 -3.84 0.95 -0.30
C GLY A 28 -3.16 -0.05 0.64
N VAL A 29 -3.76 -1.22 0.80
CA VAL A 29 -3.24 -2.27 1.67
C VAL A 29 -2.87 -3.45 0.80
N PHE A 30 -1.66 -3.98 1.03
CA PHE A 30 -1.08 -5.03 0.20
C PHE A 30 -0.61 -6.19 1.07
N LEU A 31 -1.04 -7.41 0.73
CA LEU A 31 -0.49 -8.62 1.31
C LEU A 31 0.59 -9.12 0.38
N LEU A 32 1.81 -9.25 0.89
CA LEU A 32 2.96 -9.65 0.08
C LEU A 32 3.16 -11.17 0.11
N ASP A 33 3.97 -11.67 -0.81
CA ASP A 33 4.26 -13.11 -0.94
C ASP A 33 4.83 -13.71 0.34
N ASP A 34 5.58 -12.93 1.09
CA ASP A 34 6.22 -13.41 2.32
C ASP A 34 5.30 -13.32 3.54
N GLY A 35 4.05 -12.93 3.33
CA GLY A 35 3.07 -12.83 4.41
C GLY A 35 3.03 -11.48 5.10
N GLU A 36 3.89 -10.56 4.74
CA GLU A 36 3.86 -9.21 5.31
C GLU A 36 2.72 -8.40 4.72
N VAL A 37 2.18 -7.48 5.52
CA VAL A 37 1.14 -6.57 5.08
C VAL A 37 1.73 -5.17 5.10
N LYS A 38 1.54 -4.44 3.99
CA LYS A 38 2.03 -3.07 3.85
C LYS A 38 0.86 -2.15 3.53
N ALA A 39 0.95 -0.91 3.97
CA ALA A 39 -0.08 0.08 3.70
C ALA A 39 0.57 1.41 3.32
N VAL A 40 0.04 2.02 2.26
CA VAL A 40 0.55 3.29 1.75
C VAL A 40 -0.64 4.17 1.35
N TYR A 41 -0.38 5.47 1.25
CA TYR A 41 -1.35 6.38 0.67
C TYR A 41 -1.61 5.95 -0.77
N ASN A 42 -2.87 5.80 -1.15
CA ASN A 42 -3.26 5.06 -2.36
C ASN A 42 -3.19 5.87 -3.65
N ARG A 43 -2.46 6.97 -3.67
CA ARG A 43 -2.31 7.80 -4.86
C ARG A 43 -0.85 7.96 -5.23
N CYS A 44 -0.54 7.68 -6.49
CA CYS A 44 0.80 7.88 -7.01
C CYS A 44 1.17 9.37 -6.88
N PRO A 45 2.37 9.70 -6.38
CA PRO A 45 2.73 11.09 -6.17
C PRO A 45 2.81 11.90 -7.46
N HIS A 46 2.98 11.23 -8.59
CA HIS A 46 3.16 11.92 -9.87
C HIS A 46 1.84 12.23 -10.57
N GLN A 47 0.98 11.23 -10.74
CA GLN A 47 -0.21 11.36 -11.58
C GLN A 47 -1.51 11.00 -10.84
N GLN A 48 -1.47 10.86 -9.55
CA GLN A 48 -2.63 10.49 -8.74
C GLN A 48 -3.25 9.15 -9.16
N GLY A 49 -2.45 8.26 -9.75
CA GLY A 49 -2.90 6.92 -10.09
C GLY A 49 -3.18 6.11 -8.82
N THR A 50 -4.12 5.20 -8.90
CA THR A 50 -4.53 4.38 -7.75
C THR A 50 -3.56 3.22 -7.59
N LEU A 51 -2.72 3.26 -6.54
CA LEU A 51 -1.68 2.24 -6.34
C LEU A 51 -2.25 0.85 -6.08
N SER A 52 -3.40 0.75 -5.42
CA SER A 52 -4.01 -0.55 -5.14
C SER A 52 -4.43 -1.30 -6.41
N GLU A 53 -4.51 -0.60 -7.55
CA GLU A 53 -4.82 -1.22 -8.84
C GLU A 53 -3.55 -1.53 -9.64
N GLY A 54 -2.40 -1.20 -9.09
CA GLY A 54 -1.12 -1.45 -9.74
C GLY A 54 -0.66 -2.89 -9.59
N THR A 55 0.43 -3.20 -10.28
CA THR A 55 1.06 -4.52 -10.21
C THR A 55 2.03 -4.58 -9.04
N VAL A 56 1.89 -5.59 -8.20
CA VAL A 56 2.78 -5.79 -7.06
C VAL A 56 3.83 -6.84 -7.42
N SER A 57 5.08 -6.55 -7.09
CA SER A 57 6.17 -7.48 -7.31
C SER A 57 7.13 -7.37 -6.12
N GLY A 58 7.22 -8.44 -5.33
CA GLY A 58 8.01 -8.42 -4.11
C GLY A 58 7.51 -7.36 -3.16
N HIS A 59 8.38 -6.45 -2.73
CA HIS A 59 8.02 -5.34 -1.84
C HIS A 59 7.81 -4.03 -2.59
N TYR A 60 7.45 -4.11 -3.88
CA TYR A 60 7.26 -2.93 -4.74
C TYR A 60 5.91 -2.99 -5.41
N VAL A 61 5.38 -1.81 -5.73
CA VAL A 61 4.17 -1.69 -6.53
C VAL A 61 4.47 -0.78 -7.72
N PHE A 62 3.92 -1.14 -8.88
CA PHE A 62 4.06 -0.35 -10.09
C PHE A 62 2.75 0.41 -10.30
N CYS A 63 2.86 1.74 -10.37
CA CYS A 63 1.70 2.60 -10.56
C CYS A 63 0.94 2.23 -11.84
N SER A 64 -0.39 2.18 -11.75
CA SER A 64 -1.23 1.76 -12.87
C SER A 64 -1.18 2.69 -14.08
N LEU A 65 -0.79 3.95 -13.88
CA LEU A 65 -0.77 4.92 -14.98
C LEU A 65 0.56 5.00 -15.72
N HIS A 66 1.67 5.07 -14.98
CA HIS A 66 2.98 5.29 -15.59
C HIS A 66 4.01 4.25 -15.20
N GLU A 67 3.56 3.17 -14.58
CA GLU A 67 4.40 2.05 -14.18
C GLU A 67 5.62 2.46 -13.35
N ARG A 68 5.50 3.56 -12.60
CA ARG A 68 6.57 3.94 -11.69
C ARG A 68 6.63 2.92 -10.56
N LYS A 69 7.85 2.49 -10.27
CA LYS A 69 8.09 1.50 -9.24
C LYS A 69 8.22 2.21 -7.89
N ILE A 70 7.39 1.84 -6.94
CA ILE A 70 7.36 2.47 -5.62
C ILE A 70 7.60 1.40 -4.57
N SER A 71 8.52 1.68 -3.64
CA SER A 71 8.81 0.76 -2.54
C SER A 71 7.66 0.79 -1.53
N LEU A 72 7.17 -0.39 -1.16
CA LEU A 72 6.14 -0.50 -0.12
C LEU A 72 6.72 -0.38 1.28
N GLU A 73 8.06 -0.37 1.39
CA GLU A 73 8.73 -0.22 2.67
C GLU A 73 8.78 1.25 3.11
N ASP A 74 9.20 2.14 2.22
CA ASP A 74 9.38 3.55 2.54
C ASP A 74 8.55 4.50 1.69
N GLY A 75 7.82 3.99 0.70
CA GLY A 75 6.97 4.80 -0.17
C GLY A 75 7.71 5.60 -1.22
N GLU A 76 9.01 5.38 -1.40
CA GLU A 76 9.79 6.17 -2.34
C GLU A 76 9.79 5.59 -3.74
N VAL A 77 9.74 6.49 -4.73
CA VAL A 77 9.82 6.13 -6.14
C VAL A 77 11.23 5.65 -6.43
N GLN A 78 11.34 4.53 -7.14
CA GLN A 78 12.61 3.87 -7.41
C GLN A 78 13.21 4.33 -8.75
N PRO A 79 14.55 4.23 -8.89
CA PRO A 79 15.19 4.56 -10.17
C PRO A 79 14.61 3.74 -11.32
N PRO A 80 14.61 4.27 -12.55
CA PRO A 80 15.25 5.51 -12.97
C PRO A 80 14.49 6.79 -12.61
N ASP A 81 13.27 6.67 -12.12
CA ASP A 81 12.51 7.81 -11.62
C ASP A 81 12.99 8.17 -10.23
N SER A 82 12.90 9.42 -9.85
CA SER A 82 13.37 9.85 -8.54
C SER A 82 12.50 10.93 -7.91
N ASP A 83 11.34 11.18 -8.49
CA ASP A 83 10.51 12.30 -8.07
C ASP A 83 9.29 11.84 -7.30
N GLY A 84 9.38 11.95 -5.99
CA GLY A 84 8.24 11.80 -5.13
C GLY A 84 8.28 10.58 -4.23
N CYS A 85 7.34 10.58 -3.32
CA CYS A 85 7.13 9.47 -2.39
C CYS A 85 5.67 9.51 -1.94
N VAL A 86 5.19 8.39 -1.41
CA VAL A 86 3.87 8.32 -0.79
C VAL A 86 4.05 8.07 0.69
N GLU A 87 3.08 8.51 1.47
CA GLU A 87 3.08 8.25 2.91
C GLU A 87 2.87 6.76 3.13
N THR A 88 3.64 6.19 4.06
CA THR A 88 3.47 4.80 4.47
C THR A 88 2.84 4.76 5.86
N TYR A 89 2.13 3.69 6.14
CA TYR A 89 1.47 3.51 7.43
C TYR A 89 1.94 2.22 8.05
N GLN A 90 2.16 2.24 9.35
CA GLN A 90 2.52 1.04 10.08
C GLN A 90 1.32 0.10 10.09
N THR A 91 1.57 -1.19 9.93
CA THR A 91 0.52 -2.20 9.91
C THR A 91 0.74 -3.21 11.04
N GLU A 92 -0.34 -3.86 11.42
CA GLU A 92 -0.29 -4.93 12.40
C GLU A 92 -1.35 -5.97 12.04
N VAL A 93 -1.00 -7.24 12.17
CA VAL A 93 -1.95 -8.35 11.99
C VAL A 93 -2.09 -9.04 13.32
N GLU A 94 -3.31 -9.14 13.81
CA GLU A 94 -3.59 -9.71 15.12
C GLU A 94 -4.89 -10.51 15.04
N ASN A 95 -4.82 -11.79 15.41
CA ASN A 95 -5.97 -12.69 15.37
C ASN A 95 -6.70 -12.69 14.03
N GLY A 96 -5.95 -12.64 12.94
CA GLY A 96 -6.53 -12.63 11.59
C GLY A 96 -7.15 -11.32 11.17
N GLU A 97 -6.90 -10.24 11.91
CA GLU A 97 -7.40 -8.91 11.60
C GLU A 97 -6.25 -7.98 11.24
N VAL A 98 -6.46 -7.16 10.21
CA VAL A 98 -5.43 -6.24 9.72
C VAL A 98 -5.74 -4.83 10.20
N PHE A 99 -4.75 -4.21 10.82
CA PHE A 99 -4.85 -2.86 11.34
C PHE A 99 -3.81 -1.95 10.70
N VAL A 100 -4.14 -0.68 10.58
CA VAL A 100 -3.19 0.36 10.19
C VAL A 100 -3.16 1.43 11.27
N TRP A 101 -2.00 2.08 11.38
CA TRP A 101 -1.81 3.20 12.31
C TRP A 101 -1.84 4.50 11.49
N VAL A 102 -2.84 5.31 11.76
CA VAL A 102 -3.05 6.59 11.05
C VAL A 102 -3.17 7.76 12.00
#